data_906873f8483f147947d492cfe777656f
#
_entry.id   906873f8483f147947d492cfe777656f
#
_cell.length_a   1.000
_cell.length_b   1.000
_cell.length_c   1.000
_cell.angle_alpha   90.00
_cell.angle_beta   90.00
_cell.angle_gamma   90.00
#
_symmetry.space_group_name_H-M   'P 1'
#
loop_
_entity.id
_entity.type
_entity.pdbx_description
1 polymer ?
#
loop_
_entity_poly.entity_id
_entity_poly.type
_entity_poly.pdbx_seq_one_letter_code
_entity_poly.pdbx_strand_id
1 'polypeptide(L)'
;MSVKKIVKKYATFMTITTFVAPILIFIIMERRFEIFFLLFAVIPIYVTPRIPKVEETLEEYRSFYKNVFVSTVVADIDSNFTYEPQKGISANEFYKSGIYRRVNFYGEDQISGTYANVKFQLSEAIKVEKTYDSNGSKDPYLALLRVSKVIYDEYMDFSGTVLVCEFYKNFKGQTILADKKVLNTKISGEKEILDDTEFNNEFRIFTDDKIEARYLLSPGFMQRLREVKQGFGGTVSLSAAFMDDKFYLFLNGAKNRFESSLFDTPLSLSDAQAIKDEISQLLRIIDELNLSLDVYK
;
A
#
# COMPACT_ATOMS: atom_id res chain seq x y z
N MET A 1 22.57 -4.97 -21.83
CA MET A 1 21.54 -6.04 -21.73
C MET A 1 20.66 -5.64 -20.56
N SER A 2 19.33 -5.56 -20.72
CA SER A 2 18.45 -5.07 -19.65
C SER A 2 18.56 -5.95 -18.39
N VAL A 3 18.69 -5.35 -17.20
CA VAL A 3 18.73 -6.02 -15.89
C VAL A 3 17.57 -7.01 -15.74
N LYS A 4 16.37 -6.61 -16.16
CA LYS A 4 15.16 -7.44 -16.24
C LYS A 4 15.36 -8.75 -17.04
N LYS A 5 16.11 -8.68 -18.14
CA LYS A 5 16.40 -9.85 -18.98
C LYS A 5 17.37 -10.82 -18.27
N ILE A 6 18.31 -10.29 -17.49
CA ILE A 6 19.24 -11.07 -16.68
C ILE A 6 18.47 -11.79 -15.57
N VAL A 7 17.68 -11.06 -14.80
CA VAL A 7 16.89 -11.59 -13.69
C VAL A 7 15.90 -12.66 -14.16
N LYS A 8 15.14 -12.38 -15.24
CA LYS A 8 14.21 -13.34 -15.83
C LYS A 8 14.94 -14.62 -16.30
N LYS A 9 16.11 -14.47 -16.89
CA LYS A 9 16.94 -15.62 -17.33
C LYS A 9 17.37 -16.47 -16.12
N TYR A 10 17.81 -15.84 -15.02
CA TYR A 10 18.20 -16.56 -13.80
C TYR A 10 17.00 -17.18 -13.08
N ALA A 11 15.89 -16.49 -12.95
CA ALA A 11 14.67 -17.04 -12.37
C ALA A 11 14.16 -18.26 -13.14
N THR A 12 14.09 -18.17 -14.48
CA THR A 12 13.69 -19.29 -15.32
C THR A 12 14.68 -20.45 -15.20
N PHE A 13 15.99 -20.17 -15.20
CA PHE A 13 17.01 -21.19 -15.02
C PHE A 13 16.90 -21.88 -13.66
N MET A 14 16.68 -21.11 -12.59
CA MET A 14 16.47 -21.62 -11.24
C MET A 14 15.24 -22.53 -11.16
N THR A 15 14.12 -22.11 -11.74
CA THR A 15 12.88 -22.91 -11.77
C THR A 15 13.09 -24.23 -12.53
N ILE A 16 13.72 -24.17 -13.70
CA ILE A 16 13.99 -25.36 -14.51
C ILE A 16 14.94 -26.32 -13.77
N THR A 17 16.04 -25.83 -13.22
CA THR A 17 17.03 -26.68 -12.57
C THR A 17 16.53 -27.24 -11.24
N THR A 18 15.76 -26.48 -10.48
CA THR A 18 15.30 -26.90 -9.13
C THR A 18 14.09 -27.83 -9.17
N PHE A 19 13.15 -27.61 -10.09
CA PHE A 19 11.88 -28.34 -10.12
C PHE A 19 11.68 -29.22 -11.37
N VAL A 20 11.97 -28.72 -12.54
CA VAL A 20 11.65 -29.42 -13.80
C VAL A 20 12.71 -30.48 -14.14
N ALA A 21 13.98 -30.16 -13.99
CA ALA A 21 15.03 -31.14 -14.34
C ALA A 21 15.01 -32.40 -13.46
N PRO A 22 14.85 -32.33 -12.12
CA PRO A 22 14.72 -33.53 -11.30
C PRO A 22 13.50 -34.39 -11.66
N ILE A 23 12.35 -33.75 -11.97
CA ILE A 23 11.13 -34.46 -12.38
C ILE A 23 11.34 -35.17 -13.71
N LEU A 24 11.92 -34.51 -14.70
CA LEU A 24 12.22 -35.12 -16.01
C LEU A 24 13.21 -36.26 -15.87
N ILE A 25 14.25 -36.12 -15.07
CA ILE A 25 15.23 -37.17 -14.81
C ILE A 25 14.62 -38.33 -14.06
N PHE A 26 13.70 -38.09 -13.09
CA PHE A 26 12.97 -39.14 -12.41
C PHE A 26 12.10 -39.96 -13.39
N ILE A 27 11.42 -39.28 -14.31
CA ILE A 27 10.55 -39.92 -15.34
C ILE A 27 11.39 -40.76 -16.30
N ILE A 28 12.58 -40.30 -16.68
CA ILE A 28 13.46 -40.97 -17.66
C ILE A 28 14.21 -42.17 -17.03
N MET A 29 14.43 -42.11 -15.69
CA MET A 29 15.29 -43.08 -14.99
C MET A 29 14.50 -44.03 -14.07
N GLU A 30 13.50 -44.74 -14.60
CA GLU A 30 12.58 -45.66 -13.87
C GLU A 30 13.20 -46.61 -12.83
N ARG A 31 14.51 -46.65 -12.62
CA ARG A 31 15.15 -47.61 -11.71
C ARG A 31 16.43 -47.17 -10.95
N ARG A 32 16.84 -45.90 -10.91
CA ARG A 32 18.05 -45.52 -10.18
C ARG A 32 17.81 -44.33 -9.21
N PHE A 33 17.23 -44.68 -8.07
CA PHE A 33 17.02 -43.74 -6.96
C PHE A 33 18.27 -43.00 -6.47
N GLU A 34 19.41 -43.70 -6.53
CA GLU A 34 20.71 -43.13 -6.08
C GLU A 34 21.18 -41.91 -6.88
N ILE A 35 20.94 -41.92 -8.21
CA ILE A 35 21.32 -40.79 -9.08
C ILE A 35 20.39 -39.58 -8.83
N PHE A 36 19.12 -39.82 -8.49
CA PHE A 36 18.20 -38.77 -8.12
C PHE A 36 18.65 -37.99 -6.87
N PHE A 37 19.10 -38.71 -5.83
CA PHE A 37 19.65 -38.08 -4.63
C PHE A 37 20.96 -37.32 -4.91
N LEU A 38 21.83 -37.84 -5.76
CA LEU A 38 23.06 -37.19 -6.18
C LEU A 38 22.77 -35.85 -6.91
N LEU A 39 21.80 -35.83 -7.79
CA LEU A 39 21.38 -34.61 -8.49
C LEU A 39 20.71 -33.61 -7.55
N PHE A 40 19.92 -34.07 -6.56
CA PHE A 40 19.35 -33.21 -5.51
C PHE A 40 20.42 -32.57 -4.62
N ALA A 41 21.56 -33.23 -4.43
CA ALA A 41 22.70 -32.69 -3.69
C ALA A 41 23.54 -31.72 -4.55
N VAL A 42 23.73 -32.01 -5.84
CA VAL A 42 24.59 -31.20 -6.73
C VAL A 42 23.92 -29.93 -7.19
N ILE A 43 22.59 -29.93 -7.43
CA ILE A 43 21.85 -28.74 -7.89
C ILE A 43 21.95 -27.58 -6.90
N PRO A 44 21.72 -27.76 -5.57
CA PRO A 44 21.91 -26.70 -4.59
C PRO A 44 23.33 -26.14 -4.58
N ILE A 45 24.34 -27.00 -4.62
CA ILE A 45 25.75 -26.57 -4.63
C ILE A 45 26.06 -25.67 -5.82
N TYR A 46 25.46 -25.93 -6.99
CA TYR A 46 25.67 -25.12 -8.19
C TYR A 46 24.82 -23.84 -8.20
N VAL A 47 23.65 -23.84 -7.58
CA VAL A 47 22.68 -22.74 -7.59
C VAL A 47 22.95 -21.75 -6.46
N THR A 48 23.26 -22.23 -5.23
CA THR A 48 23.46 -21.39 -4.05
C THR A 48 24.45 -20.23 -4.24
N PRO A 49 25.64 -20.41 -4.88
CA PRO A 49 26.58 -19.30 -5.08
C PRO A 49 26.09 -18.22 -6.06
N ARG A 50 24.99 -18.47 -6.77
CA ARG A 50 24.45 -17.53 -7.78
C ARG A 50 23.31 -16.68 -7.21
N ILE A 51 22.72 -17.12 -6.10
CA ILE A 51 21.64 -16.39 -5.40
C ILE A 51 22.09 -14.97 -5.00
N PRO A 52 23.24 -14.77 -4.35
CA PRO A 52 23.70 -13.43 -3.96
C PRO A 52 23.85 -12.48 -5.15
N LYS A 53 24.34 -12.99 -6.28
CA LYS A 53 24.48 -12.17 -7.51
C LYS A 53 23.14 -11.77 -8.12
N VAL A 54 22.12 -12.62 -7.98
CA VAL A 54 20.75 -12.27 -8.40
C VAL A 54 20.17 -11.22 -7.48
N GLU A 55 20.36 -11.35 -6.16
CA GLU A 55 19.91 -10.38 -5.17
C GLU A 55 20.56 -9.01 -5.39
N GLU A 56 21.89 -8.95 -5.60
CA GLU A 56 22.59 -7.71 -5.91
C GLU A 56 22.02 -7.03 -7.16
N THR A 57 21.78 -7.80 -8.22
CA THR A 57 21.19 -7.28 -9.47
C THR A 57 19.74 -6.79 -9.26
N LEU A 58 18.99 -7.42 -8.37
CA LEU A 58 17.64 -7.02 -8.00
C LEU A 58 17.64 -5.71 -7.23
N GLU A 59 18.53 -5.58 -6.26
CA GLU A 59 18.69 -4.35 -5.48
C GLU A 59 19.13 -3.17 -6.34
N GLU A 60 20.09 -3.39 -7.27
CA GLU A 60 20.47 -2.36 -8.25
C GLU A 60 19.27 -1.92 -9.11
N TYR A 61 18.43 -2.87 -9.56
CA TYR A 61 17.26 -2.56 -10.36
C TYR A 61 16.18 -1.84 -9.56
N ARG A 62 15.92 -2.25 -8.32
CA ARG A 62 14.99 -1.56 -7.40
C ARG A 62 15.47 -0.14 -7.12
N SER A 63 16.74 0.00 -6.82
CA SER A 63 17.36 1.30 -6.58
C SER A 63 17.24 2.22 -7.81
N PHE A 64 17.53 1.73 -8.99
CA PHE A 64 17.34 2.46 -10.24
C PHE A 64 15.85 2.84 -10.44
N TYR A 65 14.94 1.89 -10.23
CA TYR A 65 13.51 2.14 -10.39
C TYR A 65 13.03 3.26 -9.46
N LYS A 66 13.30 3.16 -8.16
CA LYS A 66 12.87 4.15 -7.18
C LYS A 66 13.60 5.50 -7.36
N ASN A 67 14.92 5.49 -7.36
CA ASN A 67 15.70 6.72 -7.32
C ASN A 67 15.82 7.46 -8.67
N VAL A 68 15.62 6.79 -9.78
CA VAL A 68 15.71 7.42 -11.11
C VAL A 68 14.35 7.50 -11.78
N PHE A 69 13.67 6.36 -11.98
CA PHE A 69 12.44 6.36 -12.76
C PHE A 69 11.29 7.05 -12.01
N VAL A 70 10.95 6.59 -10.80
CA VAL A 70 9.85 7.19 -10.01
C VAL A 70 10.16 8.64 -9.68
N SER A 71 11.38 8.94 -9.25
CA SER A 71 11.82 10.30 -8.95
C SER A 71 11.64 11.26 -10.15
N THR A 72 11.99 10.80 -11.36
CA THR A 72 11.80 11.59 -12.59
C THR A 72 10.32 11.79 -12.90
N VAL A 73 9.50 10.75 -12.74
CA VAL A 73 8.05 10.82 -12.98
C VAL A 73 7.39 11.82 -12.02
N VAL A 74 7.76 11.79 -10.74
CA VAL A 74 7.24 12.72 -9.72
C VAL A 74 7.65 14.16 -10.03
N ALA A 75 8.91 14.42 -10.36
CA ALA A 75 9.41 15.73 -10.74
C ALA A 75 8.78 16.29 -12.01
N ASP A 76 8.31 15.41 -12.90
CA ASP A 76 7.61 15.79 -14.14
C ASP A 76 6.11 16.10 -13.92
N ILE A 77 5.53 15.70 -12.77
CA ILE A 77 4.20 16.18 -12.34
C ILE A 77 4.29 17.63 -11.88
N ASP A 78 5.18 17.91 -10.94
CA ASP A 78 5.51 19.25 -10.45
C ASP A 78 6.93 19.24 -9.88
N SER A 79 7.75 20.23 -10.31
CA SER A 79 9.14 20.38 -9.85
C SER A 79 9.28 20.68 -8.35
N ASN A 80 8.19 21.07 -7.68
CA ASN A 80 8.16 21.30 -6.23
C ASN A 80 7.83 20.03 -5.45
N PHE A 81 7.53 18.91 -6.13
CA PHE A 81 7.31 17.64 -5.45
C PHE A 81 8.63 16.95 -5.18
N THR A 82 8.74 16.36 -4.00
CA THR A 82 9.91 15.60 -3.57
C THR A 82 9.52 14.15 -3.33
N TYR A 83 10.31 13.22 -3.88
CA TYR A 83 10.16 11.80 -3.66
C TYR A 83 11.29 11.25 -2.80
N GLU A 84 10.94 10.57 -1.72
CA GLU A 84 11.86 9.95 -0.76
C GLU A 84 11.50 8.48 -0.57
N PRO A 85 12.16 7.54 -1.28
CA PRO A 85 11.76 6.13 -1.33
C PRO A 85 11.84 5.39 0.00
N GLN A 86 12.73 5.82 0.89
CA GLN A 86 12.93 5.18 2.21
C GLN A 86 12.17 5.87 3.34
N LYS A 87 11.39 6.90 3.03
CA LYS A 87 10.60 7.65 4.00
C LYS A 87 9.12 7.40 3.77
N GLY A 88 8.34 7.45 4.80
CA GLY A 88 6.89 7.34 4.73
C GLY A 88 6.22 8.01 5.92
N ILE A 89 4.89 7.98 5.94
CA ILE A 89 4.12 8.52 7.05
C ILE A 89 4.54 7.86 8.37
N SER A 90 4.72 8.67 9.41
CA SER A 90 5.06 8.15 10.73
C SER A 90 3.90 7.38 11.37
N ALA A 91 4.21 6.40 12.22
CA ALA A 91 3.19 5.65 12.95
C ALA A 91 2.30 6.57 13.81
N ASN A 92 2.87 7.61 14.38
CA ASN A 92 2.11 8.57 15.17
C ASN A 92 1.10 9.34 14.32
N GLU A 93 1.50 9.80 13.14
CA GLU A 93 0.63 10.51 12.22
C GLU A 93 -0.48 9.60 11.66
N PHE A 94 -0.14 8.37 11.31
CA PHE A 94 -1.10 7.37 10.84
C PHE A 94 -2.22 7.12 11.86
N TYR A 95 -1.86 6.95 13.15
CA TYR A 95 -2.84 6.63 14.18
C TYR A 95 -3.66 7.81 14.68
N LYS A 96 -3.22 9.05 14.45
CA LYS A 96 -4.00 10.24 14.77
C LYS A 96 -5.37 10.25 14.11
N SER A 97 -5.49 9.67 12.91
CA SER A 97 -6.77 9.57 12.19
C SER A 97 -7.88 8.86 12.96
N GLY A 98 -7.55 8.06 13.98
CA GLY A 98 -8.52 7.29 14.78
C GLY A 98 -9.19 6.12 14.04
N ILE A 99 -8.90 5.91 12.75
CA ILE A 99 -9.57 4.88 11.92
C ILE A 99 -8.99 3.49 12.20
N TYR A 100 -7.68 3.37 12.25
CA TYR A 100 -7.00 2.10 12.41
C TYR A 100 -6.43 1.92 13.81
N ARG A 101 -6.34 0.67 14.27
CA ARG A 101 -5.71 0.35 15.55
C ARG A 101 -4.18 0.40 15.43
N ARG A 102 -3.50 0.48 16.59
CA ARG A 102 -2.03 0.44 16.65
C ARG A 102 -1.52 -0.93 16.24
N VAL A 103 -1.08 -1.06 15.00
CA VAL A 103 -0.40 -2.21 14.42
C VAL A 103 1.00 -1.77 14.02
N ASN A 104 1.95 -2.69 13.97
CA ASN A 104 3.25 -2.34 13.41
C ASN A 104 3.11 -2.23 11.90
N PHE A 105 3.43 -1.06 11.35
CA PHE A 105 3.55 -0.86 9.93
C PHE A 105 4.85 -0.12 9.60
N TYR A 106 5.26 -0.22 8.36
CA TYR A 106 6.38 0.50 7.78
C TYR A 106 5.87 1.40 6.67
N GLY A 107 6.21 2.69 6.73
CA GLY A 107 5.89 3.63 5.68
C GLY A 107 7.08 3.82 4.76
N GLU A 108 6.86 3.80 3.45
CA GLU A 108 7.86 4.04 2.42
C GLU A 108 7.30 4.85 1.26
N ASP A 109 8.16 5.16 0.29
CA ASP A 109 7.82 5.83 -0.97
C ASP A 109 7.04 7.14 -0.78
N GLN A 110 7.58 8.02 0.08
CA GLN A 110 6.94 9.29 0.38
C GLN A 110 7.09 10.28 -0.77
N ILE A 111 5.97 10.80 -1.25
CA ILE A 111 5.90 11.99 -2.10
C ILE A 111 5.35 13.13 -1.25
N SER A 112 6.02 14.27 -1.24
CA SER A 112 5.58 15.46 -0.51
C SER A 112 5.74 16.71 -1.34
N GLY A 113 4.90 17.70 -1.06
CA GLY A 113 4.94 18.98 -1.77
C GLY A 113 3.78 19.88 -1.36
N THR A 114 3.50 20.84 -2.23
CA THR A 114 2.36 21.75 -2.08
C THR A 114 1.55 21.71 -3.37
N TYR A 115 0.26 21.39 -3.26
CA TYR A 115 -0.68 21.39 -4.37
C TYR A 115 -1.87 22.29 -4.02
N ALA A 116 -2.23 23.21 -4.91
CA ALA A 116 -3.30 24.20 -4.69
C ALA A 116 -3.22 24.91 -3.32
N ASN A 117 -2.02 25.32 -2.91
CA ASN A 117 -1.67 25.94 -1.61
C ASN A 117 -1.85 25.04 -0.38
N VAL A 118 -2.08 23.76 -0.56
CA VAL A 118 -2.19 22.76 0.52
C VAL A 118 -0.93 21.91 0.54
N LYS A 119 -0.27 21.80 1.67
CA LYS A 119 0.83 20.87 1.87
C LYS A 119 0.29 19.46 1.94
N PHE A 120 0.95 18.53 1.27
CA PHE A 120 0.57 17.14 1.31
C PHE A 120 1.76 16.19 1.52
N GLN A 121 1.45 15.04 2.04
CA GLN A 121 2.32 13.86 2.11
C GLN A 121 1.52 12.65 1.64
N LEU A 122 2.02 11.98 0.62
CA LEU A 122 1.51 10.74 0.08
C LEU A 122 2.56 9.66 0.34
N SER A 123 2.20 8.54 0.91
CA SER A 123 3.13 7.42 1.09
C SER A 123 2.44 6.08 1.03
N GLU A 124 3.21 5.04 0.78
CA GLU A 124 2.78 3.67 1.00
C GLU A 124 2.98 3.28 2.46
N ALA A 125 2.06 2.50 3.01
CA ALA A 125 2.17 1.91 4.32
C ALA A 125 1.96 0.41 4.20
N ILE A 126 2.98 -0.34 4.62
CA ILE A 126 3.04 -1.79 4.48
C ILE A 126 3.04 -2.40 5.86
N LYS A 127 2.24 -3.44 6.06
CA LYS A 127 2.25 -4.23 7.27
C LYS A 127 3.61 -4.86 7.49
N VAL A 128 4.16 -4.70 8.69
CA VAL A 128 5.29 -5.51 9.14
C VAL A 128 4.77 -6.84 9.67
N GLU A 129 4.97 -7.91 8.92
CA GLU A 129 4.74 -9.25 9.44
C GLU A 129 5.70 -9.50 10.61
N LYS A 130 5.14 -9.69 11.82
CA LYS A 130 5.95 -10.18 12.92
C LYS A 130 6.32 -11.62 12.61
N THR A 131 7.56 -11.85 12.21
CA THR A 131 8.16 -13.18 12.25
C THR A 131 8.18 -13.60 13.71
N TYR A 132 7.21 -14.39 14.13
CA TYR A 132 7.24 -14.99 15.45
C TYR A 132 8.39 -15.98 15.46
N ASP A 133 9.41 -15.65 16.24
CA ASP A 133 10.57 -16.50 16.48
C ASP A 133 10.09 -17.92 16.77
N SER A 134 10.57 -18.90 16.00
CA SER A 134 10.12 -20.30 16.02
C SER A 134 10.48 -21.05 17.32
N ASN A 135 11.02 -20.38 18.34
CA ASN A 135 11.18 -20.87 19.71
C ASN A 135 9.84 -20.98 20.46
N GLY A 136 8.77 -21.24 19.68
CA GLY A 136 7.44 -21.35 20.18
C GLY A 136 7.24 -22.57 21.09
N SER A 137 6.72 -22.31 22.27
CA SER A 137 6.11 -23.31 23.15
C SER A 137 5.34 -24.37 22.35
N LYS A 138 5.62 -25.65 22.62
CA LYS A 138 4.92 -26.80 22.05
C LYS A 138 3.49 -26.98 22.59
N ASP A 139 2.98 -25.99 23.34
CA ASP A 139 1.65 -26.01 23.91
C ASP A 139 0.58 -25.76 22.81
N PRO A 140 -0.30 -26.74 22.53
CA PRO A 140 -1.33 -26.64 21.53
C PRO A 140 -2.34 -25.52 21.79
N TYR A 141 -2.58 -25.16 23.05
CA TYR A 141 -3.48 -24.08 23.45
C TYR A 141 -2.90 -22.72 23.10
N LEU A 142 -1.59 -22.51 23.34
CA LEU A 142 -0.89 -21.28 22.92
C LEU A 142 -0.79 -21.18 21.39
N ALA A 143 -0.65 -22.31 20.69
CA ALA A 143 -0.72 -22.33 19.22
C ALA A 143 -2.09 -21.89 18.72
N LEU A 144 -3.19 -22.38 19.33
CA LEU A 144 -4.55 -21.98 18.98
C LEU A 144 -4.81 -20.49 19.25
N LEU A 145 -4.35 -19.96 20.39
CA LEU A 145 -4.45 -18.53 20.70
C LEU A 145 -3.65 -17.66 19.71
N ARG A 146 -2.52 -18.15 19.22
CA ARG A 146 -1.72 -17.48 18.18
C ARG A 146 -2.47 -17.44 16.86
N VAL A 147 -3.06 -18.56 16.44
CA VAL A 147 -3.87 -18.61 15.21
C VAL A 147 -5.05 -17.64 15.29
N SER A 148 -5.78 -17.62 16.41
CA SER A 148 -6.89 -16.69 16.61
C SER A 148 -6.44 -15.22 16.59
N LYS A 149 -5.26 -14.92 17.15
CA LYS A 149 -4.67 -13.59 17.13
C LYS A 149 -4.19 -13.19 15.73
N VAL A 150 -3.58 -14.11 14.99
CA VAL A 150 -3.18 -13.88 13.58
C VAL A 150 -4.41 -13.59 12.72
N ILE A 151 -5.47 -14.39 12.84
CA ILE A 151 -6.74 -14.16 12.12
C ILE A 151 -7.35 -12.81 12.52
N TYR A 152 -7.34 -12.45 13.81
CA TYR A 152 -7.87 -11.18 14.29
C TYR A 152 -7.04 -9.98 13.82
N ASP A 153 -5.72 -10.09 13.81
CA ASP A 153 -4.80 -9.06 13.33
C ASP A 153 -4.95 -8.88 11.79
N GLU A 154 -5.18 -9.96 11.03
CA GLU A 154 -5.37 -9.93 9.59
C GLU A 154 -6.59 -9.08 9.16
N TYR A 155 -7.67 -9.10 9.94
CA TYR A 155 -8.85 -8.25 9.70
C TYR A 155 -8.66 -6.76 10.06
N MET A 156 -7.59 -6.42 10.76
CA MET A 156 -7.32 -5.05 11.24
C MET A 156 -6.14 -4.40 10.53
N ASP A 157 -5.52 -5.10 9.59
CA ASP A 157 -4.32 -4.65 8.92
C ASP A 157 -4.59 -3.61 7.84
N PHE A 158 -3.64 -2.70 7.70
CA PHE A 158 -3.57 -1.75 6.60
C PHE A 158 -2.34 -2.06 5.75
N SER A 159 -2.55 -2.18 4.45
CA SER A 159 -1.50 -2.22 3.44
C SER A 159 -1.99 -1.47 2.21
N GLY A 160 -1.38 -0.35 1.91
CA GLY A 160 -1.81 0.49 0.80
C GLY A 160 -1.34 1.93 0.91
N THR A 161 -2.06 2.85 0.30
CA THR A 161 -1.67 4.25 0.15
C THR A 161 -2.33 5.14 1.21
N VAL A 162 -1.55 6.08 1.76
CA VAL A 162 -2.00 7.09 2.71
C VAL A 162 -1.68 8.48 2.16
N LEU A 163 -2.69 9.34 2.09
CA LEU A 163 -2.54 10.76 1.78
C LEU A 163 -2.87 11.58 3.04
N VAL A 164 -1.99 12.50 3.41
CA VAL A 164 -2.21 13.48 4.47
C VAL A 164 -2.08 14.87 3.89
N CYS A 165 -3.09 15.72 4.10
CA CYS A 165 -3.11 17.12 3.64
C CYS A 165 -3.19 18.05 4.84
N GLU A 166 -2.42 19.14 4.86
CA GLU A 166 -2.47 20.17 5.89
C GLU A 166 -3.20 21.39 5.35
N PHE A 167 -4.30 21.76 5.98
CA PHE A 167 -5.10 22.92 5.62
C PHE A 167 -4.76 24.14 6.50
N TYR A 168 -5.06 25.33 6.02
CA TYR A 168 -4.85 26.58 6.75
C TYR A 168 -5.89 26.82 7.85
N LYS A 169 -6.94 25.98 7.93
CA LYS A 169 -8.04 26.13 8.88
C LYS A 169 -8.18 24.86 9.70
N ASN A 170 -8.35 25.03 11.01
CA ASN A 170 -8.67 23.92 11.90
C ASN A 170 -10.13 23.51 11.76
N PHE A 171 -10.37 22.21 11.70
CA PHE A 171 -11.71 21.63 11.84
C PHE A 171 -12.17 21.77 13.30
N LYS A 172 -13.48 21.98 13.52
CA LYS A 172 -14.03 22.19 14.87
C LYS A 172 -14.07 20.94 15.73
N GLY A 173 -13.87 19.79 15.15
CA GLY A 173 -13.86 18.50 15.80
C GLY A 173 -13.26 17.47 14.86
N GLN A 174 -13.61 16.21 15.09
CA GLN A 174 -13.26 15.16 14.15
C GLN A 174 -14.47 14.78 13.29
N THR A 175 -14.19 14.44 12.02
CA THR A 175 -15.17 13.79 11.14
C THR A 175 -14.47 12.61 10.48
N ILE A 176 -14.94 11.40 10.75
CA ILE A 176 -14.33 10.15 10.29
C ILE A 176 -15.31 9.41 9.38
N LEU A 177 -14.83 9.07 8.19
CA LEU A 177 -15.49 8.19 7.23
C LEU A 177 -14.77 6.85 7.24
N ALA A 178 -15.39 5.83 7.78
CA ALA A 178 -14.84 4.48 7.77
C ALA A 178 -15.58 3.62 6.74
N ASP A 179 -14.84 3.04 5.78
CA ASP A 179 -15.40 2.00 4.90
C ASP A 179 -16.03 0.89 5.76
N LYS A 180 -17.15 0.36 5.33
CA LYS A 180 -17.85 -0.71 6.08
C LYS A 180 -17.01 -1.97 6.28
N LYS A 181 -16.00 -2.18 5.45
CA LYS A 181 -15.01 -3.27 5.58
C LYS A 181 -14.03 -3.06 6.74
N VAL A 182 -13.86 -1.82 7.23
CA VAL A 182 -13.00 -1.54 8.39
C VAL A 182 -13.69 -2.01 9.66
N LEU A 183 -13.11 -2.98 10.35
CA LEU A 183 -13.72 -3.62 11.53
C LEU A 183 -13.47 -2.88 12.85
N ASN A 184 -12.91 -1.66 12.83
CA ASN A 184 -12.73 -0.89 14.04
C ASN A 184 -14.10 -0.49 14.64
N THR A 185 -14.41 -1.00 15.83
CA THR A 185 -15.65 -0.71 16.57
C THR A 185 -15.51 0.42 17.56
N LYS A 186 -14.30 0.97 17.74
CA LYS A 186 -13.97 2.01 18.73
C LYS A 186 -13.61 3.35 18.07
N ILE A 187 -14.26 3.66 16.95
CA ILE A 187 -14.15 4.99 16.34
C ILE A 187 -14.93 5.95 17.26
N SER A 188 -14.31 7.07 17.62
CA SER A 188 -14.93 8.10 18.45
C SER A 188 -15.86 9.00 17.62
N GLY A 189 -16.71 9.77 18.30
CA GLY A 189 -17.72 10.63 17.70
C GLY A 189 -19.11 10.01 17.63
N GLU A 190 -20.11 10.84 17.37
CA GLU A 190 -21.49 10.40 17.16
C GLU A 190 -21.67 9.92 15.72
N LYS A 191 -22.47 8.88 15.55
CA LYS A 191 -22.81 8.41 14.21
C LYS A 191 -23.68 9.45 13.50
N GLU A 192 -23.31 9.77 12.27
CA GLU A 192 -24.09 10.64 11.38
C GLU A 192 -24.60 9.85 10.17
N ILE A 193 -25.79 10.21 9.70
CA ILE A 193 -26.43 9.64 8.51
C ILE A 193 -26.73 10.80 7.57
N LEU A 194 -26.16 10.75 6.39
CA LEU A 194 -26.38 11.74 5.33
C LEU A 194 -27.64 11.41 4.52
N ASP A 195 -28.07 12.37 3.71
CA ASP A 195 -29.23 12.19 2.81
C ASP A 195 -28.91 11.25 1.62
N ASP A 196 -27.62 11.09 1.30
CA ASP A 196 -27.15 10.13 0.27
C ASP A 196 -27.13 8.70 0.83
N THR A 197 -28.16 7.93 0.48
CA THR A 197 -28.33 6.53 0.93
C THR A 197 -27.25 5.60 0.40
N GLU A 198 -26.77 5.83 -0.82
CA GLU A 198 -25.69 5.01 -1.42
C GLU A 198 -24.37 5.24 -0.67
N PHE A 199 -24.07 6.51 -0.35
CA PHE A 199 -22.88 6.83 0.44
C PHE A 199 -22.95 6.22 1.84
N ASN A 200 -24.10 6.27 2.50
CA ASN A 200 -24.32 5.61 3.80
C ASN A 200 -24.22 4.07 3.70
N ASN A 201 -24.44 3.48 2.52
CA ASN A 201 -24.25 2.04 2.31
C ASN A 201 -22.77 1.65 2.17
N GLU A 202 -21.92 2.57 1.76
CA GLU A 202 -20.49 2.35 1.62
C GLU A 202 -19.70 2.71 2.90
N PHE A 203 -20.08 3.80 3.56
CA PHE A 203 -19.35 4.39 4.67
C PHE A 203 -20.16 4.44 5.95
N ARG A 204 -19.46 4.36 7.09
CA ARG A 204 -19.94 4.74 8.40
C ARG A 204 -19.31 6.08 8.73
N ILE A 205 -20.13 7.05 9.12
CA ILE A 205 -19.68 8.41 9.42
C ILE A 205 -19.80 8.63 10.92
N PHE A 206 -18.74 9.15 11.51
CA PHE A 206 -18.66 9.52 12.93
C PHE A 206 -18.14 10.95 13.03
N THR A 207 -18.78 11.80 13.81
CA THR A 207 -18.40 13.21 13.93
C THR A 207 -18.69 13.77 15.30
N ASP A 208 -17.94 14.80 15.69
CA ASP A 208 -18.22 15.61 16.88
C ASP A 208 -19.08 16.84 16.54
N ASP A 209 -19.10 17.27 15.25
CA ASP A 209 -19.93 18.37 14.74
C ASP A 209 -20.66 17.97 13.45
N LYS A 210 -21.97 17.67 13.58
CA LYS A 210 -22.82 17.24 12.46
C LYS A 210 -22.98 18.30 11.38
N ILE A 211 -22.94 19.57 11.77
CA ILE A 211 -23.08 20.68 10.82
C ILE A 211 -21.80 20.76 9.98
N GLU A 212 -20.65 20.77 10.62
CA GLU A 212 -19.36 20.76 9.90
C GLU A 212 -19.24 19.52 9.01
N ALA A 213 -19.58 18.33 9.52
CA ALA A 213 -19.53 17.09 8.73
C ALA A 213 -20.35 17.19 7.43
N ARG A 214 -21.54 17.75 7.45
CA ARG A 214 -22.39 17.93 6.25
C ARG A 214 -21.80 18.89 5.24
N TYR A 215 -21.03 19.87 5.70
CA TYR A 215 -20.32 20.78 4.81
C TYR A 215 -19.10 20.10 4.17
N LEU A 216 -18.28 19.41 4.97
CA LEU A 216 -17.11 18.69 4.48
C LEU A 216 -17.51 17.60 3.49
N LEU A 217 -18.60 16.90 3.77
CA LEU A 217 -19.14 15.83 2.95
C LEU A 217 -20.14 16.37 1.91
N SER A 218 -19.73 17.40 1.17
CA SER A 218 -20.50 17.93 0.06
C SER A 218 -20.74 16.86 -1.02
N PRO A 219 -21.79 16.98 -1.86
CA PRO A 219 -22.02 16.04 -2.97
C PRO A 219 -20.82 15.90 -3.91
N GLY A 220 -20.11 17.00 -4.20
CA GLY A 220 -18.89 16.97 -5.03
C GLY A 220 -17.77 16.16 -4.37
N PHE A 221 -17.54 16.38 -3.07
CA PHE A 221 -16.53 15.62 -2.33
C PHE A 221 -16.87 14.11 -2.23
N MET A 222 -18.12 13.78 -1.93
CA MET A 222 -18.57 12.37 -1.90
C MET A 222 -18.39 11.69 -3.25
N GLN A 223 -18.74 12.38 -4.34
CA GLN A 223 -18.51 11.89 -5.69
C GLN A 223 -17.02 11.68 -5.98
N ARG A 224 -16.16 12.61 -5.57
CA ARG A 224 -14.70 12.49 -5.74
C ARG A 224 -14.13 11.29 -5.00
N LEU A 225 -14.58 11.01 -3.77
CA LEU A 225 -14.15 9.80 -3.04
C LEU A 225 -14.53 8.51 -3.78
N ARG A 226 -15.72 8.46 -4.39
CA ARG A 226 -16.15 7.30 -5.21
C ARG A 226 -15.27 7.14 -6.46
N GLU A 227 -14.95 8.25 -7.15
CA GLU A 227 -14.07 8.23 -8.32
C GLU A 227 -12.67 7.73 -7.98
N VAL A 228 -12.10 8.19 -6.86
CA VAL A 228 -10.82 7.68 -6.36
C VAL A 228 -10.90 6.18 -6.11
N LYS A 229 -11.91 5.71 -5.37
CA LYS A 229 -12.10 4.28 -5.10
C LYS A 229 -12.21 3.45 -6.39
N GLN A 230 -12.91 3.95 -7.40
CA GLN A 230 -13.04 3.30 -8.71
C GLN A 230 -11.71 3.28 -9.47
N GLY A 231 -10.96 4.39 -9.47
CA GLY A 231 -9.66 4.51 -10.15
C GLY A 231 -8.60 3.57 -9.58
N PHE A 232 -8.70 3.25 -8.29
CA PHE A 232 -7.87 2.23 -7.65
C PHE A 232 -8.43 0.79 -7.78
N GLY A 233 -9.36 0.57 -8.71
CA GLY A 233 -9.87 -0.76 -9.09
C GLY A 233 -11.12 -1.21 -8.33
N GLY A 234 -11.78 -0.33 -7.56
CA GLY A 234 -13.07 -0.57 -6.91
C GLY A 234 -13.06 -1.60 -5.76
N THR A 235 -12.00 -2.40 -5.65
CA THR A 235 -11.84 -3.43 -4.60
C THR A 235 -11.18 -2.87 -3.34
N VAL A 236 -10.52 -1.71 -3.44
CA VAL A 236 -9.88 -1.05 -2.31
C VAL A 236 -10.90 -0.63 -1.27
N SER A 237 -10.51 -0.67 -0.01
CA SER A 237 -11.27 -0.06 1.08
C SER A 237 -10.78 1.38 1.28
N LEU A 238 -11.67 2.34 1.09
CA LEU A 238 -11.37 3.75 1.24
C LEU A 238 -11.90 4.25 2.59
N SER A 239 -11.06 4.92 3.38
CA SER A 239 -11.48 5.61 4.60
C SER A 239 -10.82 6.98 4.67
N ALA A 240 -11.48 7.94 5.34
CA ALA A 240 -10.96 9.29 5.46
C ALA A 240 -11.24 9.87 6.86
N ALA A 241 -10.44 10.85 7.28
CA ALA A 241 -10.65 11.59 8.50
C ALA A 241 -10.29 13.06 8.34
N PHE A 242 -11.09 13.91 8.96
CA PHE A 242 -10.79 15.33 9.18
C PHE A 242 -10.51 15.50 10.66
N MET A 243 -9.35 16.03 11.01
CA MET A 243 -8.96 16.22 12.41
C MET A 243 -7.91 17.33 12.53
N ASP A 244 -8.09 18.22 13.49
CA ASP A 244 -7.25 19.40 13.67
C ASP A 244 -7.18 20.26 12.39
N ASP A 245 -6.01 20.42 11.79
CA ASP A 245 -5.78 21.11 10.52
C ASP A 245 -5.54 20.13 9.36
N LYS A 246 -5.85 18.83 9.54
CA LYS A 246 -5.47 17.79 8.59
C LYS A 246 -6.64 17.00 8.04
N PHE A 247 -6.48 16.62 6.79
CA PHE A 247 -7.27 15.60 6.11
C PHE A 247 -6.42 14.36 5.87
N TYR A 248 -6.95 13.22 6.20
CA TYR A 248 -6.35 11.90 6.01
C TYR A 248 -7.19 11.08 5.05
N LEU A 249 -6.55 10.45 4.07
CA LEU A 249 -7.17 9.48 3.19
C LEU A 249 -6.38 8.18 3.22
N PHE A 250 -7.07 7.07 3.34
CA PHE A 250 -6.53 5.73 3.41
C PHE A 250 -7.14 4.86 2.31
N LEU A 251 -6.29 4.28 1.47
CA LEU A 251 -6.68 3.32 0.44
C LEU A 251 -6.08 1.96 0.79
N ASN A 252 -6.81 1.17 1.55
CA ASN A 252 -6.38 -0.17 1.96
C ASN A 252 -6.59 -1.18 0.83
N GLY A 253 -5.59 -1.99 0.53
CA GLY A 253 -5.57 -2.95 -0.57
C GLY A 253 -5.18 -2.31 -1.91
N ALA A 254 -4.73 -1.05 -1.93
CA ALA A 254 -4.14 -0.45 -3.12
C ALA A 254 -2.85 -1.21 -3.49
N LYS A 255 -2.64 -1.40 -4.79
CA LYS A 255 -1.40 -2.03 -5.28
C LYS A 255 -0.22 -1.10 -5.01
N ASN A 256 0.90 -1.69 -4.59
CA ASN A 256 2.17 -0.99 -4.57
C ASN A 256 2.60 -0.65 -6.01
N ARG A 257 2.57 0.63 -6.38
CA ARG A 257 2.93 1.13 -7.71
C ARG A 257 4.37 1.58 -7.80
N PHE A 258 4.98 1.87 -6.65
CA PHE A 258 6.36 2.33 -6.58
C PHE A 258 7.36 1.18 -6.53
N GLU A 259 6.89 -0.06 -6.61
CA GLU A 259 7.73 -1.24 -6.83
C GLU A 259 7.61 -1.79 -8.25
N SER A 260 8.77 -2.07 -8.83
CA SER A 260 8.80 -2.73 -10.13
C SER A 260 8.54 -4.22 -9.99
N SER A 261 7.57 -4.75 -10.72
CA SER A 261 7.49 -6.19 -10.92
C SER A 261 8.63 -6.65 -11.83
N LEU A 262 9.40 -7.62 -11.36
CA LEU A 262 10.50 -8.23 -12.13
C LEU A 262 10.03 -9.05 -13.32
N PHE A 263 8.76 -9.44 -13.30
CA PHE A 263 8.16 -10.32 -14.31
C PHE A 263 7.32 -9.56 -15.34
N ASP A 264 7.11 -8.24 -15.13
CA ASP A 264 6.38 -7.41 -16.07
C ASP A 264 7.24 -6.98 -17.27
N THR A 265 6.57 -6.39 -18.24
CA THR A 265 7.20 -5.78 -19.43
C THR A 265 8.25 -4.74 -19.03
N PRO A 266 9.24 -4.45 -19.90
CA PRO A 266 10.20 -3.37 -19.67
C PRO A 266 9.48 -2.06 -19.34
N LEU A 267 10.09 -1.22 -18.49
CA LEU A 267 9.60 0.12 -18.16
C LEU A 267 9.19 0.87 -19.42
N SER A 268 7.99 1.43 -19.41
CA SER A 268 7.39 2.08 -20.56
C SER A 268 6.82 3.46 -20.17
N LEU A 269 6.52 4.26 -21.17
CA LEU A 269 5.81 5.53 -20.96
C LEU A 269 4.42 5.32 -20.35
N SER A 270 3.77 4.19 -20.59
CA SER A 270 2.49 3.86 -19.97
C SER A 270 2.60 3.64 -18.46
N ASP A 271 3.73 3.08 -17.98
CA ASP A 271 3.97 2.92 -16.54
C ASP A 271 4.16 4.29 -15.88
N ALA A 272 4.91 5.20 -16.51
CA ALA A 272 5.06 6.57 -16.06
C ALA A 272 3.72 7.32 -16.02
N GLN A 273 2.90 7.17 -17.06
CA GLN A 273 1.58 7.81 -17.12
C GLN A 273 0.65 7.26 -16.04
N ALA A 274 0.65 5.96 -15.79
CA ALA A 274 -0.17 5.35 -14.74
C ALA A 274 0.18 5.91 -13.34
N ILE A 275 1.46 6.10 -13.03
CA ILE A 275 1.90 6.73 -11.77
C ILE A 275 1.41 8.17 -11.68
N LYS A 276 1.56 8.96 -12.77
CA LYS A 276 1.09 10.35 -12.81
C LYS A 276 -0.42 10.46 -12.62
N ASP A 277 -1.19 9.61 -13.31
CA ASP A 277 -2.65 9.61 -13.22
C ASP A 277 -3.13 9.29 -11.82
N GLU A 278 -2.49 8.33 -11.15
CA GLU A 278 -2.80 7.91 -9.79
C GLU A 278 -2.52 9.02 -8.77
N ILE A 279 -1.35 9.64 -8.82
CA ILE A 279 -0.99 10.78 -7.96
C ILE A 279 -1.95 11.95 -8.23
N SER A 280 -2.17 12.29 -9.49
CA SER A 280 -3.06 13.40 -9.88
C SER A 280 -4.50 13.17 -9.41
N GLN A 281 -5.00 11.93 -9.49
CA GLN A 281 -6.33 11.57 -9.03
C GLN A 281 -6.49 11.78 -7.52
N LEU A 282 -5.46 11.44 -6.74
CA LEU A 282 -5.47 11.68 -5.29
C LEU A 282 -5.40 13.17 -4.96
N LEU A 283 -4.54 13.93 -5.63
CA LEU A 283 -4.39 15.36 -5.38
C LEU A 283 -5.63 16.17 -5.74
N ARG A 284 -6.44 15.74 -6.72
CA ARG A 284 -7.72 16.40 -7.05
C ARG A 284 -8.74 16.37 -5.91
N ILE A 285 -8.56 15.53 -4.88
CA ILE A 285 -9.36 15.61 -3.65
C ILE A 285 -9.17 16.95 -2.96
N ILE A 286 -7.96 17.52 -3.03
CA ILE A 286 -7.64 18.82 -2.45
C ILE A 286 -8.46 19.93 -3.12
N ASP A 287 -8.68 19.85 -4.44
CA ASP A 287 -9.50 20.84 -5.16
C ASP A 287 -10.94 20.87 -4.63
N GLU A 288 -11.55 19.70 -4.44
CA GLU A 288 -12.91 19.60 -3.90
C GLU A 288 -13.00 20.09 -2.44
N LEU A 289 -11.99 19.79 -1.63
CA LEU A 289 -11.93 20.27 -0.25
C LEU A 289 -11.73 21.78 -0.18
N ASN A 290 -10.89 22.37 -1.04
CA ASN A 290 -10.70 23.82 -1.10
C ASN A 290 -12.00 24.53 -1.47
N LEU A 291 -12.75 24.02 -2.47
CA LEU A 291 -14.07 24.55 -2.83
C LEU A 291 -15.05 24.51 -1.63
N SER A 292 -15.07 23.43 -0.89
CA SER A 292 -15.94 23.29 0.28
C SER A 292 -15.53 24.23 1.41
N LEU A 293 -14.22 24.42 1.63
CA LEU A 293 -13.71 25.30 2.71
C LEU A 293 -13.84 26.79 2.39
N ASP A 294 -13.76 27.19 1.11
CA ASP A 294 -13.94 28.59 0.71
C ASP A 294 -15.37 29.11 0.92
N VAL A 295 -16.37 28.24 0.91
CA VAL A 295 -17.76 28.60 1.22
C VAL A 295 -17.94 28.96 2.72
N TYR A 296 -16.96 28.64 3.56
CA TYR A 296 -16.97 28.90 5.02
C TYR A 296 -16.37 30.26 5.43
N LYS A 297 -15.94 31.07 4.47
CA LYS A 297 -15.51 32.47 4.73
C LYS A 297 -16.71 33.37 4.77
#